data_82dcfd27dc9a478b14ac842e40e290b4
#
_entry.id   82dcfd27dc9a478b14ac842e40e290b4
#
_cell.length_a   1.000
_cell.length_b   1.000
_cell.length_c   1.000
_cell.angle_alpha   90.00
_cell.angle_beta   90.00
_cell.angle_gamma   90.00
#
_symmetry.space_group_name_H-M   'P 1'
#
loop_
_entity.id
_entity.type
_entity.pdbx_description
1 polymer ?
#
loop_
_entity_poly.entity_id
_entity_poly.type
_entity_poly.pdbx_seq_one_letter_code
_entity_poly.pdbx_strand_id
1 'polypeptide(L)' 'MKKYKVLSQKDKWFSGKFDPQKLEDALNSYADQGWELKAAATADIPSFGGNRQEFIAFMEREED' A
#
# COMPACT_ATOMS: atom_id res chain seq x y z
N MET A 1 -15.66 14.49 -5.41
CA MET A 1 -15.89 13.09 -4.98
C MET A 1 -14.55 12.47 -4.62
N LYS A 2 -14.50 11.77 -3.51
CA LYS A 2 -13.25 11.16 -3.06
C LYS A 2 -13.11 9.76 -3.63
N LYS A 3 -11.88 9.42 -4.00
CA LYS A 3 -11.53 8.06 -4.40
C LYS A 3 -10.49 7.49 -3.45
N TYR A 4 -10.53 6.19 -3.29
CA TYR A 4 -9.63 5.49 -2.38
C TYR A 4 -8.86 4.42 -3.15
N LYS A 5 -7.63 4.22 -2.72
CA LYS A 5 -6.76 3.19 -3.26
C LYS A 5 -6.16 2.41 -2.11
N VAL A 6 -6.15 1.10 -2.23
CA VAL A 6 -5.53 0.22 -1.25
C VAL A 6 -4.29 -0.39 -1.90
N LEU A 7 -3.15 -0.21 -1.25
CA LEU A 7 -1.89 -0.81 -1.67
C LEU A 7 -1.57 -1.96 -0.73
N SER A 8 -1.04 -3.04 -1.28
CA SER A 8 -0.66 -4.19 -0.48
C SER A 8 0.62 -4.79 -1.03
N GLN A 9 1.15 -5.80 -0.35
CA GLN A 9 2.36 -6.48 -0.80
C GLN A 9 2.17 -7.26 -2.10
N LYS A 10 0.93 -7.39 -2.57
CA LYS A 10 0.65 -7.99 -3.87
C LYS A 10 0.89 -7.03 -5.02
N ASP A 11 0.98 -5.74 -4.73
CA ASP A 11 1.31 -4.76 -5.76
C ASP A 11 2.75 -4.93 -6.21
N LYS A 12 3.01 -4.59 -7.46
CA LYS A 12 4.36 -4.73 -8.02
C LYS A 12 5.42 -3.94 -7.26
N TRP A 13 4.99 -2.88 -6.56
CA TRP A 13 5.90 -2.05 -5.77
C TRP A 13 6.41 -2.77 -4.52
N PHE A 14 5.67 -3.79 -4.05
CA PHE A 14 5.92 -4.42 -2.76
C PHE A 14 6.14 -5.93 -2.88
N SER A 15 6.28 -6.45 -4.09
CA SER A 15 6.51 -7.87 -4.28
C SER A 15 7.91 -8.25 -3.76
N GLY A 16 8.00 -9.40 -3.11
CA GLY A 16 9.26 -9.87 -2.56
C GLY A 16 9.47 -9.38 -1.13
N LYS A 17 10.72 -9.11 -0.77
CA LYS A 17 11.05 -8.65 0.58
C LYS A 17 10.62 -7.20 0.75
N PHE A 18 10.17 -6.90 1.97
CA PHE A 18 9.85 -5.52 2.33
C PHE A 18 11.09 -4.64 2.18
N ASP A 19 10.96 -3.58 1.41
CA ASP A 19 12.03 -2.64 1.17
C ASP A 19 11.49 -1.23 1.44
N PRO A 20 11.94 -0.58 2.52
CA PRO A 20 11.44 0.76 2.85
C PRO A 20 11.64 1.78 1.74
N GLN A 21 12.74 1.66 0.97
CA GLN A 21 12.98 2.59 -0.12
C GLN A 21 11.95 2.43 -1.23
N LYS A 22 11.59 1.19 -1.55
CA LYS A 22 10.54 0.94 -2.55
C LYS A 22 9.20 1.49 -2.09
N LEU A 23 8.89 1.34 -0.81
CA LEU A 23 7.65 1.89 -0.25
C LEU A 23 7.64 3.41 -0.37
N GLU A 24 8.73 4.05 0.01
CA GLU A 24 8.84 5.51 -0.08
C GLU A 24 8.67 5.98 -1.53
N ASP A 25 9.33 5.30 -2.46
CA ASP A 25 9.25 5.66 -3.89
C ASP A 25 7.81 5.50 -4.38
N ALA A 26 7.13 4.45 -3.97
CA ALA A 26 5.73 4.22 -4.36
C ALA A 26 4.82 5.31 -3.80
N LEU A 27 4.99 5.67 -2.53
CA LEU A 27 4.18 6.71 -1.91
C LEU A 27 4.40 8.05 -2.59
N ASN A 28 5.64 8.38 -2.91
CA ASN A 28 5.95 9.63 -3.61
C ASN A 28 5.38 9.65 -5.02
N SER A 29 5.43 8.53 -5.71
CA SER A 29 4.86 8.41 -7.05
C SER A 29 3.34 8.65 -7.02
N TYR A 30 2.65 8.08 -6.04
CA TYR A 30 1.22 8.29 -5.91
C TYR A 30 0.90 9.72 -5.45
N ALA A 31 1.73 10.29 -4.58
CA ALA A 31 1.54 11.67 -4.15
C ALA A 31 1.63 12.64 -5.33
N ASP A 32 2.52 12.37 -6.29
CA ASP A 32 2.62 13.17 -7.50
C ASP A 32 1.34 13.11 -8.34
N GLN A 33 0.54 12.08 -8.15
CA GLN A 33 -0.74 11.92 -8.84
C GLN A 33 -1.92 12.43 -8.00
N GLY A 34 -1.64 13.08 -6.88
CA GLY A 34 -2.67 13.66 -6.04
C GLY A 34 -3.17 12.76 -4.92
N TRP A 35 -2.56 11.59 -4.73
CA TRP A 35 -2.95 10.68 -3.67
C TRP A 35 -2.32 11.08 -2.33
N GLU A 36 -3.09 10.95 -1.27
CA GLU A 36 -2.63 11.17 0.10
C GLU A 36 -2.71 9.89 0.89
N LEU A 37 -1.66 9.59 1.65
CA LEU A 37 -1.68 8.45 2.57
C LEU A 37 -2.53 8.80 3.78
N LYS A 38 -3.56 8.02 4.06
CA LYS A 38 -4.47 8.26 5.18
C LYS A 38 -4.24 7.30 6.33
N ALA A 39 -3.86 6.08 6.04
CA ALA A 39 -3.61 5.09 7.08
C ALA A 39 -2.74 3.98 6.52
N ALA A 40 -2.06 3.28 7.41
CA ALA A 40 -1.30 2.09 7.07
C ALA A 40 -1.41 1.10 8.22
N ALA A 41 -1.41 -0.18 7.88
CA ALA A 41 -1.55 -1.23 8.87
C ALA A 41 -0.92 -2.50 8.35
N THR A 42 -0.74 -3.48 9.23
CA THR A 42 -0.40 -4.83 8.82
C THR A 42 -1.62 -5.72 9.09
N ALA A 43 -1.81 -6.71 8.25
CA ALA A 43 -2.88 -7.67 8.41
C ALA A 43 -2.30 -9.08 8.38
N ASP A 44 -2.85 -9.95 9.23
CA ASP A 44 -2.50 -11.35 9.23
C ASP A 44 -3.35 -12.06 8.20
N ILE A 45 -2.70 -12.71 7.25
CA ILE A 45 -3.39 -13.41 6.18
C ILE A 45 -3.05 -14.89 6.28
N PRO A 46 -4.08 -15.76 6.40
CA PRO A 46 -3.83 -17.21 6.41
C PRO A 46 -3.16 -17.64 5.12
N SER A 47 -2.13 -18.47 5.23
CA SER A 47 -1.43 -18.99 4.08
C SER A 47 -1.03 -20.43 4.34
N PHE A 48 -0.58 -21.09 3.29
CA PHE A 48 -0.11 -22.48 3.40
C PHE A 48 1.12 -22.49 4.31
N GLY A 49 1.01 -23.25 5.40
CA GLY A 49 2.10 -23.35 6.35
C GLY A 49 2.07 -22.32 7.47
N GLY A 50 0.97 -21.56 7.61
CA GLY A 50 0.79 -20.61 8.71
C GLY A 50 0.23 -19.28 8.25
N ASN A 51 0.31 -18.30 9.14
CA ASN A 51 -0.13 -16.95 8.85
C ASN A 51 1.08 -16.12 8.39
N ARG A 52 0.84 -15.18 7.50
CA ARG A 52 1.86 -14.20 7.17
C ARG A 52 1.27 -12.81 7.35
N GLN A 53 2.13 -11.85 7.62
CA GLN A 53 1.72 -10.47 7.74
C GLN A 53 1.91 -9.76 6.40
N GLU A 54 0.92 -8.98 6.02
CA GLU A 54 1.01 -8.14 4.84
C GLU A 54 0.84 -6.68 5.24
N PHE A 55 1.62 -5.82 4.61
CA PHE A 55 1.47 -4.38 4.74
C PHE A 55 0.33 -3.90 3.86
N ILE A 56 -0.51 -3.03 4.41
CA ILE A 56 -1.62 -2.43 3.68
C ILE A 56 -1.58 -0.93 3.90
N ALA A 57 -1.70 -0.17 2.83
CA ALA A 57 -1.76 1.28 2.91
C ALA A 57 -3.04 1.77 2.23
N PHE A 58 -3.69 2.72 2.88
CA PHE A 58 -4.93 3.31 2.38
C PHE A 58 -4.65 4.74 1.93
N MET A 59 -4.97 5.05 0.68
CA MET A 59 -4.74 6.35 0.10
C MET A 59 -6.05 6.96 -0.38
N GLU A 60 -6.10 8.26 -0.40
CA GLU A 60 -7.29 9.01 -0.77
C GLU A 60 -6.91 10.11 -1.76
N ARG A 61 -7.79 10.37 -2.69
CA ARG A 61 -7.62 11.46 -3.63
C ARG A 61 -8.95 12.11 -3.91
N GLU A 62 -8.96 13.44 -3.99
CA GLU A 62 -10.14 14.17 -4.44
C GLU A 62 -10.19 14.19 -5.95
N GLU A 63 -11.33 13.83 -6.51
CA GLU A 63 -11.55 13.88 -7.96
C GLU A 63 -12.83 14.68 -8.25
N ASP A 64 -12.76 15.45 -9.29
CA ASP A 64 -13.90 16.24 -9.75
C ASP A 64 -14.96 15.39 -10.43
#